data_56e5f0ecd238c2be60fee47b07d5e4c1
#
_entry.id   56e5f0ecd238c2be60fee47b07d5e4c1
#
_cell.length_a   1.000
_cell.length_b   1.000
_cell.length_c   1.000
_cell.angle_alpha   90.00
_cell.angle_beta   90.00
_cell.angle_gamma   90.00
#
_symmetry.space_group_name_H-M   'P 1'
#
loop_
_entity.id
_entity.type
_entity.pdbx_description
1 polymer ?
#
loop_
_entity_poly.entity_id
_entity_poly.type
_entity_poly.pdbx_seq_one_letter_code
_entity_poly.pdbx_strand_id
1 'polypeptide(L)'
;MEQIKIPDGYQSSLNLHDTQIAIKTVKDFFQQTLAQKLNLLRVSAPVFVNPSSGLNDNLNGVERPVSFDIKGQPENAEIVHSLAKWKRYALQKYGFAHGEGLYTDMIAIRRDEDLDNIHSVYVDQWDWEKIISK
;
A
#
# COMPACT_ATOMS: atom_id res chain seq x y z
N MET A 1 1.03 14.09 20.74
CA MET A 1 0.07 13.24 19.99
C MET A 1 -1.17 14.08 19.71
N GLU A 2 -1.37 14.51 18.48
CA GLU A 2 -2.64 15.14 18.11
C GLU A 2 -3.74 14.09 18.29
N GLN A 3 -4.72 14.41 19.12
CA GLN A 3 -5.82 13.49 19.38
C GLN A 3 -6.76 13.51 18.17
N ILE A 4 -7.30 12.33 17.84
CA ILE A 4 -8.40 12.21 16.89
C ILE A 4 -9.55 13.11 17.36
N LYS A 5 -9.95 14.05 16.49
CA LYS A 5 -11.01 15.01 16.76
C LYS A 5 -12.30 14.51 16.11
N ILE A 6 -13.28 14.24 16.92
CA ILE A 6 -14.64 13.89 16.46
C ILE A 6 -15.53 15.12 16.72
N PRO A 7 -16.16 15.70 15.70
CA PRO A 7 -17.09 16.81 15.91
C PRO A 7 -18.26 16.43 16.82
N ASP A 8 -18.70 17.38 17.65
CA ASP A 8 -19.86 17.15 18.51
C ASP A 8 -21.09 16.77 17.65
N GLY A 9 -21.79 15.73 18.08
CA GLY A 9 -22.97 15.24 17.38
C GLY A 9 -22.70 14.47 16.08
N TYR A 10 -21.44 14.17 15.76
CA TYR A 10 -21.12 13.32 14.60
C TYR A 10 -21.76 11.94 14.72
N GLN A 11 -22.45 11.54 13.67
CA GLN A 11 -22.96 10.18 13.51
C GLN A 11 -22.56 9.68 12.12
N SER A 12 -22.13 8.42 12.05
CA SER A 12 -21.89 7.77 10.76
C SER A 12 -23.19 7.66 9.98
N SER A 13 -23.17 8.00 8.69
CA SER A 13 -24.30 7.83 7.79
C SER A 13 -24.58 6.37 7.43
N LEU A 14 -23.61 5.48 7.65
CA LEU A 14 -23.73 4.05 7.38
C LEU A 14 -23.48 3.25 8.67
N ASN A 15 -24.25 2.17 8.85
CA ASN A 15 -23.94 1.17 9.86
C ASN A 15 -22.73 0.31 9.43
N LEU A 16 -22.22 -0.55 10.31
CA LEU A 16 -21.03 -1.36 10.03
C LEU A 16 -21.22 -2.31 8.83
N HIS A 17 -22.38 -2.92 8.69
CA HIS A 17 -22.67 -3.83 7.58
C HIS A 17 -22.69 -3.08 6.24
N ASP A 18 -23.40 -1.97 6.15
CA ASP A 18 -23.50 -1.16 4.94
C ASP A 18 -22.16 -0.50 4.59
N THR A 19 -21.36 -0.17 5.60
CA THR A 19 -19.97 0.30 5.38
C THR A 19 -19.13 -0.75 4.64
N GLN A 20 -19.25 -2.04 4.99
CA GLN A 20 -18.50 -3.10 4.29
C GLN A 20 -18.95 -3.24 2.83
N ILE A 21 -20.25 -3.16 2.56
CA ILE A 21 -20.80 -3.17 1.20
C ILE A 21 -20.28 -1.96 0.41
N ALA A 22 -20.28 -0.78 1.01
CA ALA A 22 -19.80 0.45 0.37
C ALA A 22 -18.30 0.37 0.04
N ILE A 23 -17.47 -0.12 0.97
CA ILE A 23 -16.03 -0.32 0.74
C ILE A 23 -15.80 -1.24 -0.46
N LYS A 24 -16.48 -2.39 -0.50
CA LYS A 24 -16.33 -3.32 -1.64
C LYS A 24 -16.77 -2.69 -2.95
N THR A 25 -17.91 -2.01 -2.96
CA THR A 25 -18.45 -1.35 -4.17
C THR A 25 -17.47 -0.30 -4.71
N VAL A 26 -16.92 0.55 -3.83
CA VAL A 26 -15.94 1.58 -4.22
C VAL A 26 -14.65 0.94 -4.71
N LYS A 27 -14.16 -0.09 -3.99
CA LYS A 27 -12.91 -0.78 -4.38
C LYS A 27 -13.05 -1.45 -5.75
N ASP A 28 -14.12 -2.18 -6.01
CA ASP A 28 -14.34 -2.85 -7.30
C ASP A 28 -14.45 -1.85 -8.45
N PHE A 29 -15.23 -0.81 -8.27
CA PHE A 29 -15.41 0.23 -9.29
C PHE A 29 -14.11 0.97 -9.61
N PHE A 30 -13.41 1.42 -8.57
CA PHE A 30 -12.20 2.22 -8.76
C PHE A 30 -11.07 1.41 -9.40
N GLN A 31 -10.80 0.21 -8.91
CA GLN A 31 -9.70 -0.61 -9.43
C GLN A 31 -9.92 -1.02 -10.89
N GLN A 32 -11.15 -1.38 -11.27
CA GLN A 32 -11.48 -1.72 -12.66
C GLN A 32 -11.33 -0.51 -13.57
N THR A 33 -11.86 0.63 -13.16
CA THR A 33 -11.78 1.88 -13.91
C THR A 33 -10.34 2.35 -14.07
N LEU A 34 -9.57 2.34 -13.00
CA LEU A 34 -8.16 2.73 -13.01
C LEU A 34 -7.34 1.85 -13.93
N ALA A 35 -7.49 0.53 -13.80
CA ALA A 35 -6.78 -0.45 -14.62
C ALA A 35 -7.08 -0.25 -16.12
N GLN A 36 -8.35 -0.07 -16.47
CA GLN A 36 -8.78 0.15 -17.84
C GLN A 36 -8.25 1.48 -18.39
N LYS A 37 -8.38 2.58 -17.64
CA LYS A 37 -7.99 3.92 -18.10
C LYS A 37 -6.48 4.09 -18.25
N LEU A 38 -5.70 3.45 -17.41
CA LEU A 38 -4.25 3.57 -17.42
C LEU A 38 -3.51 2.39 -18.06
N ASN A 39 -4.23 1.38 -18.54
CA ASN A 39 -3.65 0.14 -19.09
C ASN A 39 -2.74 -0.55 -18.06
N LEU A 40 -3.32 -0.91 -16.93
CA LEU A 40 -2.61 -1.54 -15.82
C LEU A 40 -3.03 -3.00 -15.65
N LEU A 41 -2.05 -3.87 -15.40
CA LEU A 41 -2.26 -5.24 -14.98
C LEU A 41 -2.22 -5.33 -13.46
N ARG A 42 -3.20 -6.01 -12.85
CA ARG A 42 -3.11 -6.32 -11.42
C ARG A 42 -2.02 -7.34 -11.16
N VAL A 43 -1.13 -7.04 -10.22
CA VAL A 43 -0.10 -7.96 -9.73
C VAL A 43 -0.18 -8.11 -8.22
N SER A 44 0.30 -9.23 -7.72
CA SER A 44 0.45 -9.44 -6.27
C SER A 44 1.73 -8.78 -5.79
N ALA A 45 1.63 -7.99 -4.74
CA ALA A 45 2.77 -7.34 -4.10
C ALA A 45 3.17 -8.04 -2.80
N PRO A 46 4.42 -7.93 -2.37
CA PRO A 46 4.85 -8.43 -1.07
C PRO A 46 4.23 -7.60 0.06
N VAL A 47 3.87 -8.27 1.16
CA VAL A 47 3.53 -7.62 2.44
C VAL A 47 4.80 -7.35 3.24
N PHE A 48 5.81 -8.19 3.07
CA PHE A 48 7.12 -8.04 3.70
C PHE A 48 8.24 -8.41 2.71
N VAL A 49 9.41 -7.91 2.97
CA VAL A 49 10.60 -8.13 2.14
C VAL A 49 11.81 -8.42 3.04
N ASN A 50 12.85 -9.02 2.45
CA ASN A 50 14.14 -9.12 3.10
C ASN A 50 14.83 -7.74 3.07
N PRO A 51 15.35 -7.22 4.19
CA PRO A 51 16.07 -5.94 4.24
C PRO A 51 17.22 -5.84 3.23
N SER A 52 17.97 -6.93 3.04
CA SER A 52 19.09 -6.97 2.09
C SER A 52 18.68 -6.81 0.63
N SER A 53 17.40 -7.00 0.31
CA SER A 53 16.88 -6.76 -1.05
C SER A 53 16.90 -5.29 -1.46
N GLY A 54 16.91 -4.37 -0.49
CA GLY A 54 16.82 -2.92 -0.73
C GLY A 54 15.46 -2.44 -1.26
N LEU A 55 14.45 -3.32 -1.27
CA LEU A 55 13.13 -3.02 -1.87
C LEU A 55 12.16 -2.33 -0.90
N ASN A 56 12.44 -2.33 0.41
CA ASN A 56 11.65 -1.54 1.34
C ASN A 56 11.99 -0.05 1.21
N ASP A 57 10.97 0.80 1.23
CA ASP A 57 11.16 2.24 1.20
C ASP A 57 11.25 2.77 2.64
N ASN A 58 12.34 3.49 2.95
CA ASN A 58 12.57 4.01 4.29
C ASN A 58 11.82 5.32 4.59
N LEU A 59 10.87 5.72 3.75
CA LEU A 59 10.12 6.98 3.88
C LEU A 59 11.08 8.18 4.06
N ASN A 60 11.02 8.84 5.23
CA ASN A 60 11.94 9.94 5.55
C ASN A 60 13.30 9.46 6.13
N GLY A 61 13.48 8.15 6.32
CA GLY A 61 14.70 7.55 6.83
C GLY A 61 14.82 7.49 8.35
N VAL A 62 13.80 7.93 9.08
CA VAL A 62 13.74 7.88 10.55
C VAL A 62 12.74 6.86 11.07
N GLU A 63 11.74 6.52 10.27
CA GLU A 63 10.72 5.53 10.60
C GLU A 63 11.31 4.12 10.59
N ARG A 64 11.04 3.38 11.65
CA ARG A 64 11.51 2.00 11.82
C ARG A 64 10.51 1.04 11.18
N PRO A 65 10.93 0.08 10.33
CA PRO A 65 10.05 -0.98 9.87
C PRO A 65 9.64 -1.90 11.01
N VAL A 66 8.50 -2.56 10.88
CA VAL A 66 8.16 -3.72 11.70
C VAL A 66 8.97 -4.90 11.18
N SER A 67 9.83 -5.44 12.02
CA SER A 67 10.71 -6.55 11.69
C SER A 67 10.33 -7.80 12.47
N PHE A 68 10.45 -8.98 11.86
CA PHE A 68 10.17 -10.26 12.49
C PHE A 68 11.07 -11.35 11.92
N ASP A 69 11.31 -12.40 12.72
CA ASP A 69 12.05 -13.56 12.30
C ASP A 69 11.18 -14.56 11.54
N ILE A 70 11.81 -15.29 10.62
CA ILE A 70 11.17 -16.41 9.89
C ILE A 70 11.99 -17.65 10.18
N LYS A 71 11.34 -18.71 10.67
CA LYS A 71 11.98 -19.98 10.98
C LYS A 71 12.81 -20.50 9.79
N GLY A 72 14.09 -20.71 10.04
CA GLY A 72 15.02 -21.24 9.04
C GLY A 72 15.59 -20.19 8.08
N GLN A 73 15.33 -18.90 8.30
CA GLN A 73 15.95 -17.81 7.56
C GLN A 73 17.01 -17.13 8.42
N PRO A 74 18.16 -16.74 7.86
CA PRO A 74 19.24 -16.09 8.60
C PRO A 74 18.95 -14.62 8.92
N GLU A 75 18.09 -13.98 8.15
CA GLU A 75 17.75 -12.57 8.28
C GLU A 75 16.28 -12.40 8.64
N ASN A 76 15.98 -11.36 9.41
CA ASN A 76 14.61 -10.96 9.67
C ASN A 76 13.96 -10.38 8.40
N ALA A 77 12.65 -10.57 8.28
CA ALA A 77 11.86 -9.88 7.29
C ALA A 77 11.34 -8.54 7.83
N GLU A 78 11.04 -7.61 6.94
CA GLU A 78 10.46 -6.31 7.26
C GLU A 78 9.14 -6.13 6.53
N ILE A 79 8.09 -5.70 7.24
CA ILE A 79 6.83 -5.28 6.64
C ILE A 79 7.08 -4.00 5.83
N VAL A 80 6.57 -3.95 4.61
CA VAL A 80 6.80 -2.81 3.72
C VAL A 80 6.18 -1.52 4.28
N HIS A 81 6.90 -0.42 4.13
CA HIS A 81 6.39 0.92 4.36
C HIS A 81 5.73 1.51 3.11
N SER A 82 6.28 1.17 1.94
CA SER A 82 5.87 1.63 0.63
C SER A 82 6.35 0.64 -0.43
N LEU A 83 5.62 0.56 -1.54
CA LEU A 83 5.99 -0.26 -2.69
C LEU A 83 6.67 0.53 -3.82
N ALA A 84 7.09 1.76 -3.60
CA ALA A 84 7.65 2.61 -4.64
C ALA A 84 8.85 1.96 -5.34
N LYS A 85 9.79 1.43 -4.58
CA LYS A 85 10.96 0.72 -5.12
C LYS A 85 10.58 -0.61 -5.75
N TRP A 86 9.74 -1.38 -5.07
CA TRP A 86 9.31 -2.69 -5.55
C TRP A 86 8.54 -2.60 -6.88
N LYS A 87 7.66 -1.63 -7.05
CA LYS A 87 6.91 -1.45 -8.30
C LYS A 87 7.82 -1.26 -9.50
N ARG A 88 8.84 -0.41 -9.37
CA ARG A 88 9.82 -0.18 -10.44
C ARG A 88 10.61 -1.44 -10.78
N TYR A 89 11.03 -2.18 -9.76
CA TYR A 89 11.65 -3.49 -9.93
C TYR A 89 10.72 -4.48 -10.64
N ALA A 90 9.45 -4.54 -10.23
CA ALA A 90 8.46 -5.44 -10.80
C ALA A 90 8.14 -5.11 -12.27
N LEU A 91 8.07 -3.84 -12.65
CA LEU A 91 7.88 -3.44 -14.05
C LEU A 91 8.95 -4.05 -14.95
N GLN A 92 10.20 -3.98 -14.54
CA GLN A 92 11.31 -4.56 -15.29
C GLN A 92 11.26 -6.09 -15.27
N LYS A 93 11.13 -6.67 -14.08
CA LYS A 93 11.19 -8.12 -13.90
C LYS A 93 10.06 -8.87 -14.62
N TYR A 94 8.88 -8.29 -14.68
CA TYR A 94 7.70 -8.90 -15.32
C TYR A 94 7.59 -8.57 -16.81
N GLY A 95 8.52 -7.76 -17.35
CA GLY A 95 8.59 -7.47 -18.78
C GLY A 95 7.49 -6.56 -19.30
N PHE A 96 7.07 -5.57 -18.51
CA PHE A 96 6.11 -4.56 -18.97
C PHE A 96 6.72 -3.70 -20.07
N ALA A 97 5.91 -3.40 -21.10
CA ALA A 97 6.28 -2.56 -22.21
C ALA A 97 5.92 -1.10 -21.97
N HIS A 98 6.44 -0.22 -22.83
CA HIS A 98 6.07 1.19 -22.86
C HIS A 98 4.54 1.35 -23.03
N GLY A 99 3.93 2.22 -22.23
CA GLY A 99 2.48 2.43 -22.21
C GLY A 99 1.70 1.44 -21.35
N GLU A 100 2.36 0.44 -20.77
CA GLU A 100 1.80 -0.52 -19.83
C GLU A 100 2.25 -0.23 -18.41
N GLY A 101 1.52 -0.74 -17.44
CA GLY A 101 1.86 -0.62 -16.04
C GLY A 101 1.21 -1.69 -15.18
N LEU A 102 1.49 -1.62 -13.91
CA LEU A 102 0.92 -2.50 -12.89
C LEU A 102 0.14 -1.71 -11.84
N TYR A 103 -0.81 -2.37 -11.21
CA TYR A 103 -1.36 -1.94 -9.94
C TYR A 103 -1.46 -3.11 -8.97
N THR A 104 -1.51 -2.78 -7.69
CA THR A 104 -1.61 -3.78 -6.65
C THR A 104 -2.36 -3.24 -5.44
N ASP A 105 -2.93 -4.15 -4.65
CA ASP A 105 -3.40 -3.85 -3.31
C ASP A 105 -2.17 -3.84 -2.39
N MET A 106 -1.94 -2.73 -1.72
CA MET A 106 -0.85 -2.56 -0.78
C MET A 106 -1.38 -2.57 0.65
N ILE A 107 -0.75 -3.36 1.48
CA ILE A 107 -0.92 -3.31 2.93
C ILE A 107 0.42 -2.94 3.55
N ALA A 108 0.44 -1.90 4.38
CA ALA A 108 1.63 -1.48 5.10
C ALA A 108 1.32 -1.25 6.58
N ILE A 109 2.35 -1.38 7.41
CA ILE A 109 2.30 -1.02 8.82
C ILE A 109 3.39 0.00 9.09
N ARG A 110 2.98 1.20 9.53
CA ARG A 110 3.84 2.33 9.85
C ARG A 110 3.85 2.55 11.36
N ARG A 111 4.71 1.82 12.04
CA ARG A 111 4.71 1.75 13.51
C ARG A 111 5.05 3.08 14.19
N ASP A 112 5.75 3.96 13.52
CA ASP A 112 6.20 5.26 14.04
C ASP A 112 5.35 6.43 13.50
N GLU A 113 4.14 6.15 12.97
CA GLU A 113 3.24 7.17 12.47
C GLU A 113 2.67 8.05 13.59
N ASP A 114 2.63 9.35 13.36
CA ASP A 114 1.89 10.29 14.20
C ASP A 114 0.40 10.21 13.88
N LEU A 115 -0.38 9.69 14.83
CA LEU A 115 -1.79 9.39 14.61
C LEU A 115 -2.67 10.63 14.73
N ASP A 116 -3.51 10.84 13.72
CA ASP A 116 -4.52 11.88 13.68
C ASP A 116 -5.75 11.41 12.88
N ASN A 117 -6.61 12.33 12.44
CA ASN A 117 -7.83 11.99 11.69
C ASN A 117 -7.57 11.38 10.31
N ILE A 118 -6.38 11.53 9.74
CA ILE A 118 -6.03 11.09 8.39
C ILE A 118 -4.80 10.20 8.34
N HIS A 119 -4.11 9.97 9.46
CA HIS A 119 -2.93 9.11 9.56
C HIS A 119 -3.20 7.93 10.48
N SER A 120 -2.86 6.73 10.02
CA SER A 120 -3.04 5.47 10.73
C SER A 120 -1.78 4.62 10.67
N VAL A 121 -1.59 3.78 11.68
CA VAL A 121 -0.54 2.74 11.68
C VAL A 121 -0.76 1.74 10.55
N TYR A 122 -2.01 1.39 10.26
CA TYR A 122 -2.39 0.48 9.19
C TYR A 122 -2.73 1.26 7.92
N VAL A 123 -2.12 0.86 6.81
CA VAL A 123 -2.37 1.44 5.49
C VAL A 123 -2.89 0.35 4.56
N ASP A 124 -4.07 0.59 4.00
CA ASP A 124 -4.68 -0.21 2.93
C ASP A 124 -4.94 0.73 1.75
N GLN A 125 -4.19 0.54 0.66
CA GLN A 125 -4.29 1.42 -0.51
C GLN A 125 -4.04 0.66 -1.80
N TRP A 126 -4.49 1.22 -2.93
CA TRP A 126 -3.96 0.84 -4.22
C TRP A 126 -2.67 1.59 -4.50
N ASP A 127 -1.76 0.89 -5.15
CA ASP A 127 -0.50 1.47 -5.60
C ASP A 127 -0.25 1.07 -7.06
N TRP A 128 0.20 1.99 -7.89
CA TRP A 128 0.41 1.71 -9.31
C TRP A 128 1.66 2.40 -9.85
N GLU A 129 2.17 1.86 -10.94
CA GLU A 129 3.32 2.39 -11.66
C GLU A 129 3.15 2.09 -13.15
N LYS A 130 3.49 3.02 -14.02
CA LYS A 130 3.34 2.89 -15.47
C LYS A 130 4.59 3.37 -16.19
N ILE A 131 4.98 2.66 -17.26
CA ILE A 131 6.08 3.08 -18.11
C ILE A 131 5.56 4.11 -19.13
N ILE A 132 6.11 5.32 -19.06
CA ILE A 132 5.77 6.43 -19.96
C ILE A 132 7.00 6.91 -20.72
N SER A 133 6.79 7.53 -21.89
CA SER A 133 7.85 8.28 -22.58
C SER A 133 8.14 9.61 -21.86
N LYS A 134 9.36 10.10 -22.03
CA LYS A 134 9.70 11.47 -21.63
C LYS A 134 9.04 12.46 -22.59
#